data_15909be960927ab75027538f9566cd25
#
_entry.id   15909be960927ab75027538f9566cd25
#
_cell.length_a   1.000
_cell.length_b   1.000
_cell.length_c   1.000
_cell.angle_alpha   90.00
_cell.angle_beta   90.00
_cell.angle_gamma   90.00
#
_symmetry.space_group_name_H-M   'P 1'
#
loop_
_entity.id
_entity.type
_entity.pdbx_description
1 polymer ?
#
loop_
_entity_poly.entity_id
_entity_poly.type
_entity_poly.pdbx_seq_one_letter_code
_entity_poly.pdbx_strand_id
1 'polypeptide(L)'
;MGEVRKQIRALSKEAGGKARAASAAEEWFQTSKKAVREKAVSRSAGPFEPGKIYVFRYENPISAFWWDSNPVVLALNKADNGNDMGINLNMLPVKVKEDLLDFIYDQYQGYINGQTRGAKTENARAQAPLQFSYQGASRFLKRYGFDFAIRQYAMTRKSQQVVVSYENWARIVLCDFLELNNSSVGQIRAAFRKHLNK
;
A
#
# COMPACT_ATOMS: atom_id res chain seq x y z
N MET A 1 18.53 -5.76 8.90
CA MET A 1 17.98 -4.54 8.28
C MET A 1 17.15 -4.98 7.10
N GLY A 2 15.88 -4.60 7.06
CA GLY A 2 14.94 -5.05 6.05
C GLY A 2 15.31 -4.58 4.64
N GLU A 3 14.79 -5.27 3.64
CA GLU A 3 15.16 -5.06 2.24
C GLU A 3 14.65 -3.72 1.68
N VAL A 4 13.41 -3.32 2.06
CA VAL A 4 12.86 -2.03 1.66
C VAL A 4 13.71 -0.87 2.19
N ARG A 5 14.24 -0.99 3.41
CA ARG A 5 15.19 -0.02 3.98
C ARG A 5 16.50 0.04 3.22
N LYS A 6 17.00 -1.09 2.73
CA LYS A 6 18.21 -1.10 1.88
C LYS A 6 17.96 -0.35 0.58
N GLN A 7 16.81 -0.60 -0.06
CA GLN A 7 16.41 0.11 -1.28
C GLN A 7 16.24 1.63 -1.02
N ILE A 8 15.62 2.04 0.09
CA ILE A 8 15.49 3.46 0.47
C ILE A 8 16.88 4.11 0.64
N ARG A 9 17.82 3.42 1.27
CA ARG A 9 19.19 3.93 1.42
C ARG A 9 19.91 4.06 0.08
N ALA A 10 19.74 3.07 -0.81
CA ALA A 10 20.32 3.11 -2.16
C ALA A 10 19.77 4.32 -2.94
N LEU A 11 18.46 4.49 -3.00
CA LEU A 11 17.81 5.64 -3.64
C LEU A 11 18.24 6.97 -3.02
N SER A 12 18.38 7.03 -1.69
CA SER A 12 18.82 8.25 -1.01
C SER A 12 20.27 8.58 -1.32
N LYS A 13 21.14 7.58 -1.45
CA LYS A 13 22.54 7.77 -1.85
C LYS A 13 22.65 8.24 -3.29
N GLU A 14 21.92 7.61 -4.19
CA GLU A 14 21.88 7.96 -5.63
C GLU A 14 21.36 9.39 -5.85
N ALA A 15 20.32 9.79 -5.15
CA ALA A 15 19.75 11.14 -5.25
C ALA A 15 20.56 12.22 -4.51
N GLY A 16 21.60 11.86 -3.77
CA GLY A 16 22.37 12.81 -2.97
C GLY A 16 21.65 13.31 -1.72
N GLY A 17 20.76 12.49 -1.14
CA GLY A 17 20.08 12.73 0.13
C GLY A 17 18.61 12.28 0.15
N LYS A 18 18.09 12.06 1.37
CA LYS A 18 16.74 11.53 1.57
C LYS A 18 15.64 12.48 1.04
N ALA A 19 15.82 13.79 1.20
CA ALA A 19 14.85 14.78 0.70
C ALA A 19 14.76 14.76 -0.84
N ARG A 20 15.89 14.69 -1.54
CA ARG A 20 15.90 14.58 -3.00
C ARG A 20 15.34 13.26 -3.49
N ALA A 21 15.60 12.16 -2.77
CA ALA A 21 15.00 10.87 -3.07
C ALA A 21 13.48 10.89 -2.90
N ALA A 22 12.95 11.58 -1.90
CA ALA A 22 11.52 11.77 -1.72
C ALA A 22 10.90 12.57 -2.87
N SER A 23 11.50 13.71 -3.25
CA SER A 23 11.02 14.50 -4.40
C SER A 23 11.03 13.69 -5.70
N ALA A 24 12.10 12.94 -5.96
CA ALA A 24 12.19 12.06 -7.13
C ALA A 24 11.15 10.92 -7.10
N ALA A 25 10.83 10.40 -5.92
CA ALA A 25 9.79 9.39 -5.75
C ALA A 25 8.39 9.95 -6.04
N GLU A 26 8.10 11.17 -5.59
CA GLU A 26 6.84 11.87 -5.86
C GLU A 26 6.68 12.16 -7.35
N GLU A 27 7.71 12.66 -8.01
CA GLU A 27 7.71 12.89 -9.45
C GLU A 27 7.49 11.59 -10.24
N TRP A 28 8.20 10.53 -9.88
CA TRP A 28 7.98 9.20 -10.43
C TRP A 28 6.53 8.74 -10.26
N PHE A 29 5.94 8.95 -9.08
CA PHE A 29 4.56 8.56 -8.80
C PHE A 29 3.56 9.34 -9.64
N GLN A 30 3.73 10.66 -9.78
CA GLN A 30 2.86 11.49 -10.63
C GLN A 30 2.95 11.08 -12.11
N THR A 31 4.16 10.81 -12.60
CA THR A 31 4.39 10.30 -13.97
C THR A 31 3.73 8.94 -14.17
N SER A 32 3.88 8.04 -13.19
CA SER A 32 3.26 6.71 -13.23
C SER A 32 1.73 6.81 -13.23
N LYS A 33 1.13 7.69 -12.43
CA LYS A 33 -0.32 7.96 -12.42
C LYS A 33 -0.82 8.45 -13.78
N LYS A 34 -0.06 9.35 -14.44
CA LYS A 34 -0.42 9.85 -15.77
C LYS A 34 -0.40 8.71 -16.79
N ALA A 35 0.67 7.91 -16.82
CA ALA A 35 0.78 6.75 -17.71
C ALA A 35 -0.33 5.70 -17.49
N VAL A 36 -0.75 5.49 -16.24
CA VAL A 36 -1.89 4.64 -15.89
C VAL A 36 -3.19 5.18 -16.47
N ARG A 37 -3.43 6.48 -16.34
CA ARG A 37 -4.63 7.13 -16.89
C ARG A 37 -4.69 7.04 -18.42
N GLU A 38 -3.54 7.20 -19.09
CA GLU A 38 -3.46 7.17 -20.55
C GLU A 38 -3.61 5.76 -21.14
N LYS A 39 -3.07 4.72 -20.45
CA LYS A 39 -3.11 3.31 -20.91
C LYS A 39 -4.39 2.57 -20.55
N ALA A 40 -5.15 3.04 -19.60
CA ALA A 40 -6.23 2.29 -18.97
C ALA A 40 -7.62 2.60 -19.51
N VAL A 41 -7.75 3.01 -20.77
CA VAL A 41 -9.03 3.40 -21.37
C VAL A 41 -10.09 2.27 -21.41
N SER A 42 -9.78 1.01 -21.01
CA SER A 42 -10.76 -0.07 -21.12
C SER A 42 -10.61 -1.27 -20.19
N ARG A 43 -9.84 -1.23 -19.10
CA ARG A 43 -9.74 -2.41 -18.22
C ARG A 43 -10.54 -2.20 -16.93
N SER A 44 -11.60 -3.01 -16.74
CA SER A 44 -12.21 -3.21 -15.42
C SER A 44 -11.13 -3.66 -14.43
N ALA A 45 -11.13 -3.09 -13.22
CA ALA A 45 -10.23 -3.54 -12.17
C ALA A 45 -10.57 -4.98 -11.75
N GLY A 46 -9.58 -5.84 -11.71
CA GLY A 46 -9.71 -7.19 -11.16
C GLY A 46 -9.75 -7.20 -9.62
N PRO A 47 -9.98 -8.38 -9.01
CA PRO A 47 -9.86 -8.54 -7.57
C PRO A 47 -8.41 -8.31 -7.10
N PHE A 48 -8.26 -7.88 -5.85
CA PHE A 48 -6.94 -7.81 -5.24
C PHE A 48 -6.35 -9.19 -4.99
N GLU A 49 -5.06 -9.30 -5.26
CA GLU A 49 -4.26 -10.44 -4.81
C GLU A 49 -3.51 -10.02 -3.53
N PRO A 50 -3.69 -10.72 -2.41
CA PRO A 50 -3.04 -10.37 -1.14
C PRO A 50 -1.53 -10.21 -1.27
N GLY A 51 -0.97 -9.21 -0.62
CA GLY A 51 0.47 -8.92 -0.63
C GLY A 51 0.96 -8.08 -1.80
N LYS A 52 0.13 -7.79 -2.80
CA LYS A 52 0.48 -6.85 -3.87
C LYS A 52 0.08 -5.41 -3.51
N ILE A 53 0.85 -4.45 -4.03
CA ILE A 53 0.48 -3.03 -3.94
C ILE A 53 -0.19 -2.62 -5.25
N TYR A 54 -1.33 -1.99 -5.13
CA TYR A 54 -2.13 -1.48 -6.23
C TYR A 54 -2.24 0.03 -6.19
N VAL A 55 -2.23 0.65 -7.36
CA VAL A 55 -2.71 2.02 -7.60
C VAL A 55 -3.90 1.92 -8.53
N PHE A 56 -5.01 2.58 -8.21
CA PHE A 56 -6.21 2.55 -9.04
C PHE A 56 -7.03 3.82 -8.87
N ARG A 57 -7.96 4.06 -9.79
CA ARG A 57 -8.99 5.07 -9.62
C ARG A 57 -10.15 4.48 -8.82
N TYR A 58 -10.58 5.18 -7.79
CA TYR A 58 -11.71 4.79 -6.96
C TYR A 58 -12.79 5.87 -6.93
N GLU A 59 -14.01 5.48 -7.28
CA GLU A 59 -15.17 6.34 -7.21
C GLU A 59 -15.81 6.21 -5.82
N ASN A 60 -15.48 7.13 -4.93
CA ASN A 60 -16.05 7.15 -3.59
C ASN A 60 -17.29 8.06 -3.55
N PRO A 61 -18.52 7.52 -3.33
CA PRO A 61 -19.72 8.33 -3.32
C PRO A 61 -19.92 9.13 -2.02
N ILE A 62 -19.19 8.79 -0.96
CA ILE A 62 -19.48 9.30 0.40
C ILE A 62 -18.57 10.47 0.76
N SER A 63 -17.41 10.62 0.12
CA SER A 63 -16.48 11.66 0.54
C SER A 63 -15.70 12.24 -0.63
N ALA A 64 -15.62 13.55 -0.63
CA ALA A 64 -14.71 14.34 -1.44
C ALA A 64 -13.24 14.19 -0.99
N PHE A 65 -12.85 13.03 -0.47
CA PHE A 65 -11.45 12.80 -0.10
C PHE A 65 -10.62 12.62 -1.36
N TRP A 66 -9.89 13.65 -1.73
CA TRP A 66 -9.04 13.64 -2.91
C TRP A 66 -7.98 12.52 -2.88
N TRP A 67 -7.54 12.08 -1.71
CA TRP A 67 -6.61 10.96 -1.55
C TRP A 67 -7.24 9.58 -1.75
N ASP A 68 -8.56 9.47 -1.65
CA ASP A 68 -9.28 8.24 -1.94
C ASP A 68 -9.61 8.08 -3.43
N SER A 69 -9.43 9.12 -4.24
CA SER A 69 -9.67 9.04 -5.69
C SER A 69 -8.59 8.26 -6.44
N ASN A 70 -7.37 8.20 -5.90
CA ASN A 70 -6.26 7.40 -6.45
C ASN A 70 -5.47 6.77 -5.30
N PRO A 71 -6.07 5.81 -4.58
CA PRO A 71 -5.42 5.20 -3.44
C PRO A 71 -4.26 4.30 -3.86
N VAL A 72 -3.23 4.27 -3.04
CA VAL A 72 -2.15 3.27 -3.07
C VAL A 72 -2.43 2.26 -1.99
N VAL A 73 -2.73 1.03 -2.37
CA VAL A 73 -3.28 0.03 -1.44
C VAL A 73 -2.42 -1.22 -1.42
N LEU A 74 -1.94 -1.60 -0.25
CA LEU A 74 -1.42 -2.93 0.00
C LEU A 74 -2.60 -3.88 0.22
N ALA A 75 -2.76 -4.83 -0.67
CA ALA A 75 -3.88 -5.76 -0.67
C ALA A 75 -3.85 -6.73 0.51
N LEU A 76 -4.99 -6.94 1.13
CA LEU A 76 -5.28 -7.96 2.13
C LEU A 76 -6.23 -9.01 1.56
N ASN A 77 -6.59 -10.01 2.36
CA ASN A 77 -7.65 -10.95 2.02
C ASN A 77 -8.98 -10.21 1.83
N LYS A 78 -9.88 -10.78 1.05
CA LYS A 78 -11.23 -10.23 0.87
C LYS A 78 -11.97 -10.11 2.21
N ALA A 79 -12.84 -9.12 2.29
CA ALA A 79 -13.82 -9.02 3.37
C ALA A 79 -14.94 -10.07 3.18
N ASP A 80 -15.67 -10.38 4.26
CA ASP A 80 -16.75 -11.37 4.24
C ASP A 80 -17.88 -11.02 3.25
N ASN A 81 -18.07 -9.73 2.98
CA ASN A 81 -19.04 -9.24 1.99
C ASN A 81 -18.53 -9.29 0.53
N GLY A 82 -17.36 -9.91 0.28
CA GLY A 82 -16.77 -10.04 -1.05
C GLY A 82 -16.03 -8.82 -1.58
N ASN A 83 -16.06 -7.69 -0.87
CA ASN A 83 -15.26 -6.51 -1.23
C ASN A 83 -13.77 -6.78 -1.06
N ASP A 84 -12.97 -6.12 -1.87
CA ASP A 84 -11.53 -6.11 -1.67
C ASP A 84 -11.17 -5.31 -0.43
N MET A 85 -10.19 -5.80 0.32
CA MET A 85 -9.69 -5.14 1.52
C MET A 85 -8.20 -4.85 1.39
N GLY A 86 -7.77 -3.72 1.93
CA GLY A 86 -6.36 -3.36 1.91
C GLY A 86 -6.01 -2.22 2.84
N ILE A 87 -4.72 -2.01 3.02
CA ILE A 87 -4.16 -0.89 3.76
C ILE A 87 -3.92 0.26 2.79
N ASN A 88 -4.60 1.39 3.00
CA ASN A 88 -4.37 2.60 2.23
C ASN A 88 -3.06 3.26 2.68
N LEU A 89 -2.01 3.10 1.87
CA LEU A 89 -0.67 3.61 2.18
C LEU A 89 -0.60 5.14 2.13
N ASN A 90 -1.55 5.81 1.44
CA ASN A 90 -1.62 7.27 1.44
C ASN A 90 -1.91 7.82 2.86
N MET A 91 -2.55 7.01 3.71
CA MET A 91 -2.94 7.39 5.07
C MET A 91 -1.83 7.12 6.11
N LEU A 92 -0.66 6.66 5.69
CA LEU A 92 0.44 6.29 6.58
C LEU A 92 1.63 7.23 6.42
N PRO A 93 2.23 7.70 7.53
CA PRO A 93 3.53 8.39 7.49
C PRO A 93 4.62 7.48 6.91
N VAL A 94 5.67 8.09 6.35
CA VAL A 94 6.82 7.38 5.75
C VAL A 94 7.38 6.30 6.68
N LYS A 95 7.55 6.62 7.97
CA LYS A 95 8.10 5.67 8.95
C LYS A 95 7.23 4.42 9.12
N VAL A 96 5.91 4.58 9.17
CA VAL A 96 4.98 3.45 9.34
C VAL A 96 4.92 2.60 8.05
N LYS A 97 4.94 3.24 6.88
CA LYS A 97 5.06 2.53 5.59
C LYS A 97 6.34 1.71 5.50
N GLU A 98 7.47 2.31 5.90
CA GLU A 98 8.77 1.65 5.91
C GLU A 98 8.74 0.38 6.78
N ASP A 99 8.27 0.50 8.03
CA ASP A 99 8.21 -0.62 8.97
C ASP A 99 7.23 -1.72 8.49
N LEU A 100 6.09 -1.31 7.92
CA LEU A 100 5.08 -2.21 7.37
C LEU A 100 5.62 -3.00 6.18
N LEU A 101 6.19 -2.32 5.20
CA LEU A 101 6.64 -2.97 3.98
C LEU A 101 7.90 -3.81 4.19
N ASP A 102 8.80 -3.43 5.09
CA ASP A 102 9.90 -4.29 5.52
C ASP A 102 9.38 -5.57 6.17
N PHE A 103 8.44 -5.44 7.11
CA PHE A 103 7.84 -6.61 7.78
C PHE A 103 7.19 -7.57 6.79
N ILE A 104 6.43 -7.05 5.83
CA ILE A 104 5.74 -7.87 4.83
C ILE A 104 6.74 -8.52 3.88
N TYR A 105 7.75 -7.80 3.46
CA TYR A 105 8.78 -8.35 2.57
C TYR A 105 9.55 -9.49 3.22
N ASP A 106 10.00 -9.33 4.44
CA ASP A 106 10.73 -10.37 5.17
C ASP A 106 9.89 -11.65 5.31
N GLN A 107 8.59 -11.50 5.59
CA GLN A 107 7.65 -12.61 5.65
C GLN A 107 7.45 -13.27 4.28
N TYR A 108 7.30 -12.48 3.22
CA TYR A 108 7.13 -12.98 1.86
C TYR A 108 8.37 -13.74 1.37
N GLN A 109 9.57 -13.26 1.67
CA GLN A 109 10.82 -13.96 1.36
C GLN A 109 10.94 -15.28 2.15
N GLY A 110 10.57 -15.29 3.41
CA GLY A 110 10.50 -16.50 4.21
C GLY A 110 9.55 -17.54 3.61
N TYR A 111 8.42 -17.11 3.10
CA TYR A 111 7.44 -17.95 2.40
C TYR A 111 7.99 -18.51 1.08
N ILE A 112 8.56 -17.68 0.20
CA ILE A 112 9.14 -18.12 -1.07
C ILE A 112 10.31 -19.08 -0.82
N ASN A 113 11.22 -18.76 0.09
CA ASN A 113 12.39 -19.59 0.40
C ASN A 113 11.98 -20.90 1.08
N GLY A 114 10.90 -20.89 1.87
CA GLY A 114 10.31 -22.11 2.44
C GLY A 114 9.70 -23.03 1.40
N GLN A 115 9.03 -22.46 0.39
CA GLN A 115 8.47 -23.23 -0.74
C GLN A 115 9.55 -23.86 -1.63
N THR A 116 10.66 -23.17 -1.87
CA THR A 116 11.77 -23.70 -2.65
C THR A 116 12.49 -24.85 -1.95
N ARG A 117 12.41 -24.94 -0.62
CA ARG A 117 13.09 -25.98 0.18
C ARG A 117 12.28 -27.24 0.43
N GLY A 118 10.97 -27.30 0.23
CA GLY A 118 10.20 -28.47 0.67
C GLY A 118 8.82 -28.72 0.07
N ALA A 119 8.25 -27.80 -0.66
CA ALA A 119 6.88 -27.98 -1.15
C ALA A 119 6.82 -28.75 -2.47
N LYS A 120 6.61 -30.07 -2.40
CA LYS A 120 6.32 -30.94 -3.55
C LYS A 120 4.87 -30.89 -4.05
N THR A 121 4.00 -30.02 -3.52
CA THR A 121 2.57 -30.00 -3.88
C THR A 121 2.08 -28.59 -4.21
N GLU A 122 1.34 -28.49 -5.34
CA GLU A 122 0.71 -27.24 -5.81
C GLU A 122 -0.26 -26.59 -4.79
N ASN A 123 -0.85 -27.37 -3.88
CA ASN A 123 -1.77 -26.90 -2.85
C ASN A 123 -1.10 -26.01 -1.79
N ALA A 124 0.21 -26.08 -1.58
CA ALA A 124 0.92 -25.19 -0.67
C ALA A 124 1.13 -23.80 -1.26
N ARG A 125 0.97 -23.63 -2.58
CA ARG A 125 1.09 -22.34 -3.29
C ARG A 125 -0.16 -21.46 -3.15
N ALA A 126 -1.30 -22.01 -2.71
CA ALA A 126 -2.60 -21.35 -2.75
C ALA A 126 -2.97 -20.59 -1.47
N GLN A 127 -2.25 -20.77 -0.37
CA GLN A 127 -2.57 -20.07 0.88
C GLN A 127 -1.71 -18.81 1.00
N ALA A 128 -2.37 -17.64 0.90
CA ALA A 128 -1.73 -16.37 1.22
C ALA A 128 -1.23 -16.42 2.67
N PRO A 129 0.00 -15.96 2.94
CA PRO A 129 0.53 -15.94 4.29
C PRO A 129 -0.41 -15.19 5.26
N LEU A 130 -0.59 -15.71 6.46
CA LEU A 130 -1.46 -15.14 7.50
C LEU A 130 -1.22 -13.64 7.79
N GLN A 131 -0.03 -13.14 7.54
CA GLN A 131 0.34 -11.74 7.71
C GLN A 131 -0.39 -10.77 6.77
N PHE A 132 -0.91 -11.24 5.64
CA PHE A 132 -1.75 -10.44 4.72
C PHE A 132 -3.24 -10.49 5.10
N SER A 133 -3.59 -11.14 6.21
CA SER A 133 -4.92 -11.13 6.75
C SER A 133 -5.27 -9.79 7.41
N TYR A 134 -6.57 -9.48 7.47
CA TYR A 134 -7.07 -8.33 8.23
C TYR A 134 -6.55 -8.31 9.68
N GLN A 135 -6.56 -9.46 10.37
CA GLN A 135 -6.14 -9.56 11.77
C GLN A 135 -4.65 -9.22 11.94
N GLY A 136 -3.79 -9.74 11.06
CA GLY A 136 -2.37 -9.45 11.09
C GLY A 136 -2.09 -7.96 10.85
N ALA A 137 -2.70 -7.41 9.82
CA ALA A 137 -2.59 -5.99 9.45
C ALA A 137 -3.12 -5.07 10.57
N SER A 138 -4.29 -5.38 11.12
CA SER A 138 -4.90 -4.62 12.21
C SER A 138 -4.02 -4.63 13.46
N ARG A 139 -3.47 -5.79 13.84
CA ARG A 139 -2.56 -5.91 14.99
C ARG A 139 -1.29 -5.08 14.80
N PHE A 140 -0.72 -5.10 13.60
CA PHE A 140 0.45 -4.29 13.27
C PHE A 140 0.13 -2.80 13.37
N LEU A 141 -0.89 -2.34 12.66
CA LEU A 141 -1.22 -0.91 12.56
C LEU A 141 -1.72 -0.30 13.88
N LYS A 142 -2.39 -1.09 14.74
CA LYS A 142 -2.80 -0.64 16.09
C LYS A 142 -1.62 -0.20 16.95
N ARG A 143 -0.44 -0.81 16.80
CA ARG A 143 0.77 -0.40 17.53
C ARG A 143 1.19 1.04 17.21
N TYR A 144 0.91 1.49 16.00
CA TYR A 144 1.19 2.84 15.53
C TYR A 144 -0.03 3.77 15.63
N GLY A 145 -1.22 3.25 15.94
CA GLY A 145 -2.47 4.01 15.97
C GLY A 145 -3.09 4.28 14.60
N PHE A 146 -2.74 3.52 13.57
CA PHE A 146 -3.18 3.68 12.17
C PHE A 146 -4.10 2.56 11.67
N ASP A 147 -4.78 1.85 12.54
CA ASP A 147 -5.72 0.79 12.19
C ASP A 147 -6.87 1.27 11.27
N PHE A 148 -7.21 2.55 11.32
CA PHE A 148 -8.18 3.18 10.42
C PHE A 148 -7.72 3.27 8.95
N ALA A 149 -6.45 3.01 8.64
CA ALA A 149 -5.95 2.94 7.28
C ALA A 149 -6.38 1.65 6.55
N ILE A 150 -6.92 0.65 7.27
CA ILE A 150 -7.51 -0.54 6.64
C ILE A 150 -8.88 -0.17 6.10
N ARG A 151 -9.05 -0.35 4.78
CA ARG A 151 -10.26 0.05 4.04
C ARG A 151 -10.80 -1.10 3.21
N GLN A 152 -12.10 -1.04 2.94
CA GLN A 152 -12.77 -1.91 1.97
C GLN A 152 -13.03 -1.14 0.68
N TYR A 153 -12.87 -1.81 -0.45
CA TYR A 153 -13.04 -1.25 -1.78
C TYR A 153 -14.01 -2.10 -2.58
N ALA A 154 -15.16 -1.50 -2.94
CA ALA A 154 -16.14 -2.17 -3.80
C ALA A 154 -15.56 -2.35 -5.20
N MET A 155 -15.65 -3.58 -5.73
CA MET A 155 -15.14 -3.95 -7.06
C MET A 155 -15.70 -3.05 -8.17
N THR A 156 -17.00 -2.75 -8.09
CA THR A 156 -17.73 -1.94 -9.09
C THR A 156 -17.28 -0.48 -9.16
N ARG A 157 -16.52 -0.01 -8.17
CA ARG A 157 -16.03 1.38 -8.07
C ARG A 157 -14.56 1.54 -8.37
N LYS A 158 -13.88 0.44 -8.65
CA LYS A 158 -12.47 0.44 -9.04
C LYS A 158 -12.32 0.48 -10.55
N SER A 159 -11.40 1.28 -11.04
CA SER A 159 -11.00 1.31 -12.44
C SER A 159 -9.51 1.60 -12.56
N GLN A 160 -8.95 1.38 -13.75
CA GLN A 160 -7.55 1.73 -14.03
C GLN A 160 -6.55 1.15 -13.02
N GLN A 161 -6.72 -0.11 -12.65
CA GLN A 161 -5.90 -0.77 -11.63
C GLN A 161 -4.53 -1.18 -12.20
N VAL A 162 -3.46 -0.81 -11.47
CA VAL A 162 -2.08 -1.18 -11.80
C VAL A 162 -1.39 -1.74 -10.57
N VAL A 163 -0.62 -2.81 -10.76
CA VAL A 163 0.24 -3.39 -9.73
C VAL A 163 1.55 -2.60 -9.68
N VAL A 164 1.96 -2.18 -8.50
CA VAL A 164 3.28 -1.60 -8.26
C VAL A 164 4.27 -2.73 -8.08
N SER A 165 5.27 -2.78 -8.96
CA SER A 165 6.33 -3.79 -8.85
C SER A 165 7.17 -3.56 -7.59
N TYR A 166 7.74 -4.66 -7.10
CA TYR A 166 8.50 -4.67 -5.85
C TYR A 166 9.67 -3.66 -5.84
N GLU A 167 10.36 -3.48 -6.97
CA GLU A 167 11.48 -2.55 -7.11
C GLU A 167 11.06 -1.09 -6.85
N ASN A 168 9.77 -0.80 -6.92
CA ASN A 168 9.22 0.53 -6.69
C ASN A 168 8.61 0.72 -5.29
N TRP A 169 8.64 -0.29 -4.41
CA TRP A 169 8.09 -0.19 -3.06
C TRP A 169 8.80 0.89 -2.23
N ALA A 170 10.12 0.99 -2.34
CA ALA A 170 10.88 2.04 -1.67
C ALA A 170 10.46 3.45 -2.11
N ARG A 171 10.10 3.64 -3.38
CA ARG A 171 9.56 4.91 -3.88
C ARG A 171 8.19 5.21 -3.27
N ILE A 172 7.30 4.20 -3.16
CA ILE A 172 6.01 4.37 -2.47
C ILE A 172 6.19 4.76 -1.01
N VAL A 173 7.19 4.19 -0.32
CA VAL A 173 7.48 4.57 1.07
C VAL A 173 7.92 6.03 1.16
N LEU A 174 8.78 6.49 0.26
CA LEU A 174 9.32 7.85 0.28
C LEU A 174 8.28 8.92 -0.06
N CYS A 175 7.21 8.59 -0.79
CA CYS A 175 6.12 9.54 -1.07
C CYS A 175 5.35 9.88 0.22
N ASP A 176 5.32 11.15 0.61
CA ASP A 176 4.47 11.63 1.71
C ASP A 176 3.18 12.22 1.16
N PHE A 177 2.28 11.35 0.73
CA PHE A 177 1.07 11.71 -0.03
C PHE A 177 0.15 12.74 0.65
N LEU A 178 0.23 12.88 1.97
CA LEU A 178 -0.63 13.74 2.76
C LEU A 178 0.16 14.66 3.70
N GLU A 179 1.48 14.78 3.48
CA GLU A 179 2.38 15.58 4.33
C GLU A 179 2.28 15.20 5.82
N LEU A 180 2.12 13.89 6.09
CA LEU A 180 1.85 13.37 7.44
C LEU A 180 3.09 13.28 8.32
N ASN A 181 4.29 13.42 7.77
CA ASN A 181 5.54 13.19 8.52
C ASN A 181 5.73 14.14 9.70
N ASN A 182 5.14 15.34 9.63
CA ASN A 182 5.21 16.34 10.69
C ASN A 182 3.97 16.39 11.58
N SER A 183 3.01 15.47 11.38
CA SER A 183 1.76 15.43 12.13
C SER A 183 1.78 14.31 13.17
N SER A 184 1.25 14.58 14.37
CA SER A 184 1.03 13.53 15.37
C SER A 184 -0.09 12.59 14.94
N VAL A 185 -0.08 11.35 15.44
CA VAL A 185 -1.14 10.36 15.20
C VAL A 185 -2.51 10.91 15.57
N GLY A 186 -2.59 11.69 16.65
CA GLY A 186 -3.82 12.33 17.11
C GLY A 186 -4.35 13.37 16.12
N GLN A 187 -3.48 14.21 15.58
CA GLN A 187 -3.83 15.20 14.55
C GLN A 187 -4.32 14.54 13.26
N ILE A 188 -3.61 13.51 12.80
CA ILE A 188 -3.99 12.73 11.62
C ILE A 188 -5.37 12.10 11.83
N ARG A 189 -5.57 11.40 12.98
CA ARG A 189 -6.85 10.77 13.32
C ARG A 189 -7.99 11.78 13.44
N ALA A 190 -7.74 12.96 14.03
CA ALA A 190 -8.74 14.04 14.13
C ALA A 190 -9.12 14.58 12.75
N ALA A 191 -8.15 14.80 11.87
CA ALA A 191 -8.40 15.23 10.49
C ALA A 191 -9.29 14.23 9.74
N PHE A 192 -9.01 12.92 9.85
CA PHE A 192 -9.84 11.89 9.24
C PHE A 192 -11.26 11.82 9.84
N ARG A 193 -11.41 11.92 11.18
CA ARG A 193 -12.73 11.91 11.82
C ARG A 193 -13.59 13.10 11.42
N LYS A 194 -13.00 14.29 11.33
CA LYS A 194 -13.73 15.50 10.90
C LYS A 194 -14.35 15.36 9.51
N HIS A 195 -13.75 14.52 8.67
CA HIS A 195 -14.27 14.26 7.34
C HIS A 195 -15.25 13.09 7.27
N LEU A 196 -15.15 12.12 8.19
CA LEU A 196 -16.11 10.99 8.26
C LEU A 196 -17.48 11.40 8.82
N ASN A 197 -17.55 12.51 9.54
CA ASN A 197 -18.78 13.03 10.16
C ASN A 197 -19.49 14.13 9.33
N LYS A 198 -19.06 14.35 8.09
CA LYS A 198 -19.73 15.19 7.10
C LYS A 198 -20.44 14.32 6.06
#